data_20ed929cbbff7ed9d332182744aed4c1
#
_entry.id   20ed929cbbff7ed9d332182744aed4c1
#
_cell.length_a   1.000
_cell.length_b   1.000
_cell.length_c   1.000
_cell.angle_alpha   90.00
_cell.angle_beta   90.00
_cell.angle_gamma   90.00
#
_symmetry.space_group_name_H-M   'P 1'
#
loop_
_entity.id
_entity.type
_entity.pdbx_description
1 polymer ?
#
loop_
_entity_poly.entity_id
_entity_poly.type
_entity_poly.pdbx_seq_one_letter_code
_entity_poly.pdbx_strand_id
1 'polypeptide(L)'
;DITMMGAEAFDGCVALTSMPLSKSLSLIGADAFRDCTALTDFQLAAGNTHFQVQQGALMTADATRLLTYAASAPQQSFVMPETLTQIDDGALKNLRYLETLTFSPIFSDYQAGMFENATGLKTVNFGEGTLTAIPDRFFKGCTSLVSPNAFTGVTSVGESAFEGCTAVQSLSFDDSLSNIGTKAFQNCTALESVHIPDSVTSLSAAAFRNDVSLTEFQMPERLHTVS
;
A
#
# COMPACT_ATOMS: atom_id res chain seq x y z
N ASP A 1 -33.30 12.29 1.17
CA ASP A 1 -32.15 11.65 0.46
C ASP A 1 -30.86 12.32 0.90
N ILE A 2 -29.87 11.49 1.25
CA ILE A 2 -28.53 11.96 1.63
C ILE A 2 -27.79 12.34 0.34
N THR A 3 -27.29 13.57 0.28
CA THR A 3 -26.54 14.10 -0.87
C THR A 3 -25.04 14.23 -0.58
N MET A 4 -24.67 14.28 0.70
CA MET A 4 -23.30 14.46 1.13
C MET A 4 -22.98 13.59 2.35
N MET A 5 -21.78 13.00 2.37
CA MET A 5 -21.17 12.35 3.51
C MET A 5 -19.95 13.18 3.92
N GLY A 6 -19.87 13.57 5.18
CA GLY A 6 -18.76 14.39 5.70
C GLY A 6 -17.44 13.63 5.75
N ALA A 7 -16.35 14.37 5.99
CA ALA A 7 -15.07 13.76 6.31
C ALA A 7 -15.18 12.93 7.60
N GLU A 8 -14.47 11.79 7.64
CA GLU A 8 -14.41 10.89 8.80
C GLU A 8 -15.77 10.37 9.28
N ALA A 9 -16.84 10.44 8.46
CA ALA A 9 -18.20 10.16 8.89
C ALA A 9 -18.39 8.75 9.49
N PHE A 10 -17.62 7.78 9.06
CA PHE A 10 -17.60 6.39 9.56
C PHE A 10 -16.20 5.94 9.97
N ASP A 11 -15.28 6.88 10.23
CA ASP A 11 -13.92 6.53 10.67
C ASP A 11 -13.97 5.62 11.90
N GLY A 12 -13.17 4.55 11.89
CA GLY A 12 -13.11 3.58 12.98
C GLY A 12 -14.36 2.72 13.19
N CYS A 13 -15.31 2.70 12.25
CA CYS A 13 -16.47 1.81 12.32
C CYS A 13 -16.09 0.36 12.01
N VAL A 14 -15.29 -0.25 12.90
CA VAL A 14 -14.64 -1.57 12.70
C VAL A 14 -15.62 -2.74 12.53
N ALA A 15 -16.89 -2.59 12.93
CA ALA A 15 -17.93 -3.61 12.80
C ALA A 15 -18.86 -3.39 11.60
N LEU A 16 -18.68 -2.30 10.85
CA LEU A 16 -19.50 -2.00 9.66
C LEU A 16 -19.15 -2.97 8.53
N THR A 17 -20.11 -3.78 8.12
CA THR A 17 -19.89 -4.82 7.08
C THR A 17 -20.32 -4.42 5.69
N SER A 18 -21.30 -3.53 5.55
CA SER A 18 -21.78 -3.03 4.25
C SER A 18 -22.24 -1.60 4.36
N MET A 19 -22.12 -0.84 3.26
CA MET A 19 -22.52 0.56 3.23
C MET A 19 -23.47 0.86 2.07
N PRO A 20 -24.76 1.14 2.35
CA PRO A 20 -25.69 1.60 1.33
C PRO A 20 -25.39 3.05 0.96
N LEU A 21 -25.23 3.33 -0.33
CA LEU A 21 -24.98 4.65 -0.89
C LEU A 21 -26.19 5.11 -1.69
N SER A 22 -26.78 6.26 -1.32
CA SER A 22 -28.02 6.73 -1.92
C SER A 22 -27.84 7.18 -3.39
N LYS A 23 -28.95 7.19 -4.15
CA LYS A 23 -28.96 7.68 -5.53
C LYS A 23 -28.50 9.15 -5.62
N SER A 24 -28.84 9.95 -4.62
CA SER A 24 -28.58 11.40 -4.60
C SER A 24 -27.22 11.77 -4.01
N LEU A 25 -26.46 10.78 -3.50
CA LEU A 25 -25.14 11.03 -2.93
C LEU A 25 -24.18 11.53 -4.02
N SER A 26 -23.62 12.72 -3.82
CA SER A 26 -22.73 13.38 -4.78
C SER A 26 -21.37 13.77 -4.21
N LEU A 27 -21.21 13.70 -2.89
CA LEU A 27 -19.95 14.00 -2.21
C LEU A 27 -19.70 13.02 -1.08
N ILE A 28 -18.46 12.49 -1.03
CA ILE A 28 -17.90 11.71 0.10
C ILE A 28 -16.63 12.43 0.54
N GLY A 29 -16.59 12.82 1.81
CA GLY A 29 -15.45 13.51 2.41
C GLY A 29 -14.25 12.60 2.62
N ALA A 30 -13.08 13.21 2.85
CA ALA A 30 -11.85 12.48 3.11
C ALA A 30 -12.00 11.55 4.33
N ASP A 31 -11.34 10.41 4.29
CA ASP A 31 -11.31 9.42 5.38
C ASP A 31 -12.68 8.92 5.85
N ALA A 32 -13.73 9.11 5.03
CA ALA A 32 -15.11 8.78 5.44
C ALA A 32 -15.27 7.33 5.90
N PHE A 33 -14.43 6.40 5.44
CA PHE A 33 -14.45 4.97 5.78
C PHE A 33 -13.11 4.46 6.31
N ARG A 34 -12.23 5.37 6.79
CA ARG A 34 -10.95 4.97 7.36
C ARG A 34 -11.18 3.96 8.49
N ASP A 35 -10.35 2.92 8.54
CA ASP A 35 -10.39 1.87 9.56
C ASP A 35 -11.73 1.11 9.70
N CYS A 36 -12.61 1.15 8.67
CA CYS A 36 -13.77 0.27 8.56
C CYS A 36 -13.33 -1.15 8.20
N THR A 37 -12.62 -1.83 9.12
CA THR A 37 -11.89 -3.07 8.83
C THR A 37 -12.76 -4.31 8.53
N ALA A 38 -14.06 -4.28 8.87
CA ALA A 38 -15.00 -5.35 8.53
C ALA A 38 -15.77 -5.09 7.22
N LEU A 39 -15.56 -3.94 6.56
CA LEU A 39 -16.34 -3.57 5.39
C LEU A 39 -16.05 -4.49 4.20
N THR A 40 -17.10 -5.13 3.70
CA THR A 40 -17.01 -6.10 2.58
C THR A 40 -17.56 -5.53 1.28
N ASP A 41 -18.45 -4.54 1.34
CA ASP A 41 -19.19 -4.08 0.17
C ASP A 41 -19.76 -2.66 0.32
N PHE A 42 -19.88 -1.98 -0.82
CA PHE A 42 -20.61 -0.73 -1.00
C PHE A 42 -21.81 -1.00 -1.89
N GLN A 43 -23.03 -0.71 -1.41
CA GLN A 43 -24.27 -0.93 -2.13
C GLN A 43 -24.74 0.37 -2.78
N LEU A 44 -24.26 0.66 -3.99
CA LEU A 44 -24.60 1.86 -4.72
C LEU A 44 -26.00 1.76 -5.32
N ALA A 45 -26.88 2.70 -4.96
CA ALA A 45 -28.24 2.76 -5.49
C ALA A 45 -28.24 3.03 -7.00
N ALA A 46 -29.12 2.32 -7.72
CA ALA A 46 -29.26 2.47 -9.16
C ALA A 46 -29.58 3.92 -9.54
N GLY A 47 -28.85 4.44 -10.54
CA GLY A 47 -29.01 5.82 -11.03
C GLY A 47 -28.18 6.86 -10.25
N ASN A 48 -27.31 6.48 -9.36
CA ASN A 48 -26.24 7.39 -8.92
C ASN A 48 -25.30 7.64 -10.10
N THR A 49 -24.98 8.91 -10.35
CA THR A 49 -24.15 9.35 -11.48
C THR A 49 -22.79 9.91 -11.04
N HIS A 50 -22.51 9.93 -9.74
CA HIS A 50 -21.28 10.51 -9.17
C HIS A 50 -20.24 9.48 -8.80
N PHE A 51 -20.68 8.26 -8.49
CA PHE A 51 -19.81 7.17 -8.03
C PHE A 51 -20.05 5.89 -8.81
N GLN A 52 -19.07 4.99 -8.72
CA GLN A 52 -19.17 3.60 -9.14
C GLN A 52 -18.50 2.69 -8.12
N VAL A 53 -18.94 1.43 -8.09
CA VAL A 53 -18.35 0.39 -7.26
C VAL A 53 -17.94 -0.76 -8.16
N GLN A 54 -16.68 -1.15 -8.07
CA GLN A 54 -16.13 -2.28 -8.82
C GLN A 54 -15.30 -3.16 -7.88
N GLN A 55 -15.71 -4.40 -7.68
CA GLN A 55 -14.95 -5.39 -6.91
C GLN A 55 -14.48 -4.90 -5.53
N GLY A 56 -15.32 -4.15 -4.82
CA GLY A 56 -15.00 -3.59 -3.50
C GLY A 56 -14.36 -2.19 -3.54
N ALA A 57 -13.95 -1.70 -4.70
CA ALA A 57 -13.44 -0.35 -4.90
C ALA A 57 -14.59 0.65 -5.09
N LEU A 58 -14.66 1.67 -4.26
CA LEU A 58 -15.52 2.83 -4.42
C LEU A 58 -14.75 3.95 -5.11
N MET A 59 -15.17 4.36 -6.28
CA MET A 59 -14.50 5.33 -7.14
C MET A 59 -15.44 6.43 -7.60
N THR A 60 -14.88 7.53 -8.10
CA THR A 60 -15.63 8.51 -8.90
C THR A 60 -16.22 7.84 -10.15
N ALA A 61 -17.32 8.39 -10.70
CA ALA A 61 -18.03 7.79 -11.83
C ALA A 61 -17.17 7.63 -13.10
N ASP A 62 -16.17 8.49 -13.28
CA ASP A 62 -15.18 8.43 -14.37
C ASP A 62 -13.98 7.51 -14.09
N ALA A 63 -13.96 6.86 -12.92
CA ALA A 63 -12.86 6.00 -12.44
C ALA A 63 -11.48 6.68 -12.40
N THR A 64 -11.43 8.01 -12.23
CA THR A 64 -10.15 8.72 -12.13
C THR A 64 -9.61 8.78 -10.70
N ARG A 65 -10.47 8.59 -9.69
CA ARG A 65 -10.10 8.64 -8.27
C ARG A 65 -10.71 7.47 -7.50
N LEU A 66 -9.85 6.75 -6.77
CA LEU A 66 -10.25 5.74 -5.78
C LEU A 66 -10.43 6.43 -4.43
N LEU A 67 -11.65 6.42 -3.92
CA LEU A 67 -11.97 6.98 -2.59
C LEU A 67 -11.62 6.02 -1.47
N THR A 68 -11.95 4.73 -1.65
CA THR A 68 -11.65 3.68 -0.69
C THR A 68 -11.86 2.29 -1.30
N TYR A 69 -11.16 1.29 -0.79
CA TYR A 69 -11.40 -0.12 -1.07
C TYR A 69 -11.94 -0.79 0.20
N ALA A 70 -13.01 -1.56 0.07
CA ALA A 70 -13.59 -2.26 1.22
C ALA A 70 -12.57 -3.26 1.79
N ALA A 71 -12.09 -3.02 3.02
CA ALA A 71 -10.95 -3.72 3.61
C ALA A 71 -11.10 -5.24 3.71
N SER A 72 -12.35 -5.71 3.83
CA SER A 72 -12.73 -7.13 3.87
C SER A 72 -13.52 -7.58 2.63
N ALA A 73 -13.39 -6.87 1.50
CA ALA A 73 -13.95 -7.34 0.23
C ALA A 73 -13.37 -8.73 -0.13
N PRO A 74 -14.23 -9.67 -0.60
CA PRO A 74 -13.82 -11.06 -0.79
C PRO A 74 -12.96 -11.31 -2.03
N GLN A 75 -12.70 -10.30 -2.83
CA GLN A 75 -11.88 -10.39 -4.04
C GLN A 75 -10.42 -10.63 -3.66
N GLN A 76 -9.79 -11.58 -4.35
CA GLN A 76 -8.37 -11.88 -4.17
C GLN A 76 -7.47 -11.08 -5.13
N SER A 77 -8.02 -10.52 -6.19
CA SER A 77 -7.27 -9.69 -7.13
C SER A 77 -8.05 -8.47 -7.58
N PHE A 78 -7.35 -7.37 -7.77
CA PHE A 78 -7.91 -6.14 -8.33
C PHE A 78 -6.92 -5.52 -9.31
N VAL A 79 -7.40 -5.22 -10.51
CA VAL A 79 -6.67 -4.45 -11.52
C VAL A 79 -7.28 -3.06 -11.55
N MET A 80 -6.47 -2.06 -11.29
CA MET A 80 -6.92 -0.67 -11.30
C MET A 80 -7.28 -0.21 -12.71
N PRO A 81 -8.34 0.58 -12.87
CA PRO A 81 -8.68 1.18 -14.16
C PRO A 81 -7.52 2.00 -14.75
N GLU A 82 -7.36 1.96 -16.07
CA GLU A 82 -6.32 2.76 -16.76
C GLU A 82 -6.53 4.27 -16.59
N THR A 83 -7.75 4.70 -16.29
CA THR A 83 -8.10 6.11 -16.03
C THR A 83 -7.70 6.58 -14.65
N LEU A 84 -7.34 5.67 -13.72
CA LEU A 84 -7.07 6.02 -12.33
C LEU A 84 -5.78 6.82 -12.21
N THR A 85 -5.89 8.03 -11.67
CA THR A 85 -4.76 8.95 -11.43
C THR A 85 -4.59 9.35 -9.98
N GLN A 86 -5.62 9.12 -9.14
CA GLN A 86 -5.60 9.50 -7.73
C GLN A 86 -6.15 8.39 -6.84
N ILE A 87 -5.54 8.23 -5.66
CA ILE A 87 -5.99 7.34 -4.59
C ILE A 87 -6.04 8.17 -3.32
N ASP A 88 -7.16 8.15 -2.61
CA ASP A 88 -7.28 8.87 -1.33
C ASP A 88 -6.39 8.24 -0.27
N ASP A 89 -5.90 9.05 0.67
CA ASP A 89 -5.13 8.54 1.81
C ASP A 89 -5.94 7.48 2.55
N GLY A 90 -5.28 6.42 2.96
CA GLY A 90 -5.92 5.30 3.66
C GLY A 90 -6.78 4.37 2.79
N ALA A 91 -7.05 4.70 1.53
CA ALA A 91 -7.96 3.93 0.66
C ALA A 91 -7.57 2.46 0.46
N LEU A 92 -6.30 2.11 0.59
CA LEU A 92 -5.75 0.75 0.43
C LEU A 92 -5.15 0.18 1.73
N LYS A 93 -5.41 0.81 2.88
CA LYS A 93 -4.99 0.28 4.19
C LYS A 93 -5.86 -0.89 4.65
N ASN A 94 -5.31 -1.72 5.52
CA ASN A 94 -6.03 -2.79 6.21
C ASN A 94 -6.67 -3.86 5.30
N LEU A 95 -6.22 -4.02 4.06
CA LEU A 95 -6.75 -5.03 3.11
C LEU A 95 -6.49 -6.44 3.64
N ARG A 96 -7.58 -7.23 3.83
CA ARG A 96 -7.51 -8.55 4.48
C ARG A 96 -7.48 -9.72 3.51
N TYR A 97 -8.18 -9.61 2.38
CA TYR A 97 -8.37 -10.72 1.44
C TYR A 97 -7.81 -10.45 0.06
N LEU A 98 -7.55 -9.18 -0.27
CA LEU A 98 -6.92 -8.84 -1.53
C LEU A 98 -5.46 -9.32 -1.52
N GLU A 99 -5.15 -10.27 -2.38
CA GLU A 99 -3.82 -10.89 -2.49
C GLU A 99 -2.96 -10.23 -3.56
N THR A 100 -3.57 -9.83 -4.66
CA THR A 100 -2.86 -9.22 -5.81
C THR A 100 -3.50 -7.91 -6.22
N LEU A 101 -2.69 -6.87 -6.25
CA LEU A 101 -3.07 -5.56 -6.77
C LEU A 101 -2.20 -5.20 -7.97
N THR A 102 -2.82 -4.76 -9.07
CA THR A 102 -2.12 -4.30 -10.26
C THR A 102 -2.47 -2.84 -10.54
N PHE A 103 -1.47 -1.99 -10.55
CA PHE A 103 -1.60 -0.58 -10.91
C PHE A 103 -1.68 -0.39 -12.43
N SER A 104 -2.36 0.68 -12.84
CA SER A 104 -2.27 1.20 -14.20
C SER A 104 -0.82 1.61 -14.51
N PRO A 105 -0.35 1.38 -15.76
CA PRO A 105 1.02 1.77 -16.16
C PRO A 105 1.34 3.27 -16.03
N ILE A 106 0.32 4.11 -15.96
CA ILE A 106 0.49 5.57 -15.86
C ILE A 106 0.41 6.09 -14.43
N PHE A 107 0.04 5.23 -13.45
CA PHE A 107 -0.11 5.66 -12.07
C PHE A 107 1.26 5.92 -11.43
N SER A 108 1.41 7.06 -10.76
CA SER A 108 2.65 7.49 -10.13
C SER A 108 2.48 8.19 -8.78
N ASP A 109 1.25 8.34 -8.29
CA ASP A 109 0.94 9.02 -7.02
C ASP A 109 1.01 8.05 -5.83
N TYR A 110 2.20 7.51 -5.56
CA TYR A 110 2.44 6.59 -4.45
C TYR A 110 2.69 7.35 -3.14
N GLN A 111 1.79 7.17 -2.17
CA GLN A 111 1.76 7.93 -0.93
C GLN A 111 2.31 7.13 0.27
N ALA A 112 2.70 7.84 1.33
CA ALA A 112 3.13 7.22 2.59
C ALA A 112 2.01 6.37 3.21
N GLY A 113 2.37 5.17 3.70
CA GLY A 113 1.43 4.26 4.34
C GLY A 113 0.34 3.70 3.44
N MET A 114 0.47 3.78 2.11
CA MET A 114 -0.58 3.37 1.16
C MET A 114 -1.15 1.98 1.43
N PHE A 115 -0.31 1.02 1.80
CA PHE A 115 -0.69 -0.37 2.09
C PHE A 115 -0.53 -0.74 3.57
N GLU A 116 -0.48 0.24 4.47
CA GLU A 116 -0.27 -0.03 5.90
C GLU A 116 -1.29 -1.05 6.41
N ASN A 117 -0.81 -2.14 7.05
CA ASN A 117 -1.60 -3.25 7.57
C ASN A 117 -2.45 -4.01 6.53
N ALA A 118 -2.10 -3.96 5.24
CA ALA A 118 -2.72 -4.79 4.20
C ALA A 118 -2.24 -6.25 4.35
N THR A 119 -2.78 -6.96 5.35
CA THR A 119 -2.30 -8.28 5.77
C THR A 119 -2.59 -9.40 4.77
N GLY A 120 -3.58 -9.22 3.88
CA GLY A 120 -3.87 -10.17 2.80
C GLY A 120 -2.96 -10.02 1.59
N LEU A 121 -2.30 -8.87 1.44
CA LEU A 121 -1.58 -8.51 0.23
C LEU A 121 -0.29 -9.32 0.08
N LYS A 122 -0.21 -10.09 -1.03
CA LYS A 122 0.95 -10.94 -1.37
C LYS A 122 1.81 -10.31 -2.46
N THR A 123 1.17 -9.66 -3.44
CA THR A 123 1.86 -9.12 -4.62
C THR A 123 1.26 -7.78 -5.03
N VAL A 124 2.13 -6.82 -5.33
CA VAL A 124 1.75 -5.54 -5.94
C VAL A 124 2.52 -5.40 -7.25
N ASN A 125 1.79 -5.26 -8.36
CA ASN A 125 2.35 -5.01 -9.68
C ASN A 125 2.29 -3.51 -9.97
N PHE A 126 3.45 -2.88 -10.03
CA PHE A 126 3.61 -1.47 -10.40
C PHE A 126 3.78 -1.33 -11.92
N GLY A 127 3.44 -0.17 -12.47
CA GLY A 127 3.83 0.17 -13.83
C GLY A 127 5.36 0.33 -13.95
N GLU A 128 5.94 -0.02 -15.10
CA GLU A 128 7.39 0.12 -15.31
C GLU A 128 7.87 1.55 -15.05
N GLY A 129 8.89 1.69 -14.19
CA GLY A 129 9.54 2.98 -13.89
C GLY A 129 8.67 4.01 -13.16
N THR A 130 7.48 3.64 -12.70
CA THR A 130 6.57 4.59 -12.02
C THR A 130 6.90 4.74 -10.54
N LEU A 131 7.43 3.71 -9.88
CA LEU A 131 7.84 3.75 -8.47
C LEU A 131 9.32 4.13 -8.37
N THR A 132 9.63 5.41 -8.22
CA THR A 132 11.00 5.93 -8.11
C THR A 132 11.52 6.03 -6.68
N ALA A 133 10.64 5.95 -5.69
CA ALA A 133 10.95 5.88 -4.27
C ALA A 133 9.89 5.04 -3.57
N ILE A 134 10.28 4.28 -2.55
CA ILE A 134 9.33 3.59 -1.68
C ILE A 134 9.02 4.52 -0.50
N PRO A 135 7.78 5.03 -0.39
CA PRO A 135 7.41 6.00 0.63
C PRO A 135 7.51 5.45 2.06
N ASP A 136 7.45 6.35 3.05
CA ASP A 136 7.40 5.96 4.46
C ASP A 136 6.20 5.05 4.75
N ARG A 137 6.40 4.00 5.53
CA ARG A 137 5.36 3.03 5.95
C ARG A 137 4.58 2.38 4.81
N PHE A 138 5.11 2.39 3.60
CA PHE A 138 4.40 1.98 2.38
C PHE A 138 3.79 0.58 2.49
N PHE A 139 4.56 -0.42 2.94
CA PHE A 139 4.13 -1.80 3.19
C PHE A 139 4.14 -2.17 4.68
N LYS A 140 4.16 -1.19 5.59
CA LYS A 140 4.22 -1.49 7.02
C LYS A 140 3.10 -2.43 7.44
N GLY A 141 3.46 -3.57 8.06
CA GLY A 141 2.49 -4.56 8.53
C GLY A 141 1.86 -5.43 7.44
N CYS A 142 2.40 -5.44 6.21
CA CYS A 142 1.97 -6.34 5.13
C CYS A 142 2.52 -7.75 5.39
N THR A 143 1.91 -8.48 6.33
CA THR A 143 2.45 -9.75 6.85
C THR A 143 2.45 -10.90 5.84
N SER A 144 1.66 -10.83 4.78
CA SER A 144 1.61 -11.84 3.70
C SER A 144 2.42 -11.47 2.46
N LEU A 145 3.05 -10.30 2.43
CA LEU A 145 3.82 -9.84 1.27
C LEU A 145 5.04 -10.76 1.06
N VAL A 146 5.04 -11.51 -0.05
CA VAL A 146 6.08 -12.55 -0.27
C VAL A 146 7.16 -12.12 -1.25
N SER A 147 6.83 -11.30 -2.23
CA SER A 147 7.79 -10.81 -3.23
C SER A 147 7.30 -9.48 -3.79
N PRO A 148 7.75 -8.36 -3.26
CA PRO A 148 7.73 -7.15 -4.05
C PRO A 148 8.67 -7.41 -5.24
N ASN A 149 8.24 -7.09 -6.46
CA ASN A 149 9.07 -7.18 -7.66
C ASN A 149 10.40 -6.45 -7.44
N ALA A 150 11.45 -6.87 -8.14
CA ALA A 150 12.73 -6.18 -8.08
C ALA A 150 12.52 -4.67 -8.27
N PHE A 151 12.98 -3.89 -7.31
CA PHE A 151 12.80 -2.44 -7.29
C PHE A 151 13.86 -1.77 -8.17
N THR A 152 13.65 -1.81 -9.49
CA THR A 152 14.54 -1.16 -10.46
C THR A 152 14.25 0.34 -10.53
N GLY A 153 15.28 1.17 -10.46
CA GLY A 153 15.17 2.62 -10.52
C GLY A 153 14.66 3.29 -9.24
N VAL A 154 14.51 2.52 -8.15
CA VAL A 154 14.15 3.08 -6.84
C VAL A 154 15.36 3.75 -6.20
N THR A 155 15.24 5.04 -5.88
CA THR A 155 16.32 5.85 -5.31
C THR A 155 16.36 5.86 -3.78
N SER A 156 15.22 5.56 -3.13
CA SER A 156 15.13 5.56 -1.66
C SER A 156 14.06 4.60 -1.14
N VAL A 157 14.34 4.05 0.05
CA VAL A 157 13.38 3.32 0.89
C VAL A 157 13.08 4.17 2.11
N GLY A 158 11.82 4.51 2.32
CA GLY A 158 11.36 5.38 3.40
C GLY A 158 11.42 4.76 4.79
N GLU A 159 11.11 5.57 5.82
CA GLU A 159 11.03 5.12 7.20
C GLU A 159 9.95 4.04 7.35
N SER A 160 10.31 2.92 8.03
CA SER A 160 9.37 1.81 8.31
C SER A 160 8.69 1.22 7.05
N ALA A 161 9.25 1.40 5.86
CA ALA A 161 8.58 1.07 4.59
C ALA A 161 8.16 -0.40 4.49
N PHE A 162 8.94 -1.34 5.05
CA PHE A 162 8.63 -2.78 5.13
C PHE A 162 8.55 -3.27 6.57
N GLU A 163 8.43 -2.39 7.56
CA GLU A 163 8.36 -2.80 8.97
C GLU A 163 7.27 -3.84 9.19
N GLY A 164 7.64 -5.03 9.69
CA GLY A 164 6.70 -6.12 9.97
C GLY A 164 6.21 -6.89 8.73
N CYS A 165 6.91 -6.82 7.60
CA CYS A 165 6.66 -7.67 6.42
C CYS A 165 7.22 -9.07 6.67
N THR A 166 6.55 -9.86 7.51
CA THR A 166 7.06 -11.11 8.07
C THR A 166 7.17 -12.26 7.06
N ALA A 167 6.62 -12.15 5.86
CA ALA A 167 6.72 -13.17 4.81
C ALA A 167 7.72 -12.83 3.69
N VAL A 168 8.31 -11.64 3.68
CA VAL A 168 9.34 -11.26 2.69
C VAL A 168 10.61 -12.04 2.97
N GLN A 169 11.07 -12.82 1.98
CA GLN A 169 12.26 -13.68 2.12
C GLN A 169 13.51 -13.03 1.52
N SER A 170 13.38 -12.27 0.45
CA SER A 170 14.50 -11.59 -0.19
C SER A 170 14.08 -10.25 -0.80
N LEU A 171 15.03 -9.32 -0.83
CA LEU A 171 14.88 -8.02 -1.48
C LEU A 171 16.11 -7.69 -2.29
N SER A 172 15.93 -7.11 -3.47
CA SER A 172 17.03 -6.68 -4.33
C SER A 172 16.76 -5.29 -4.88
N PHE A 173 17.77 -4.46 -4.83
CA PHE A 173 17.77 -3.10 -5.37
C PHE A 173 18.93 -2.95 -6.36
N ASP A 174 18.76 -2.09 -7.36
CA ASP A 174 19.82 -1.72 -8.29
C ASP A 174 20.63 -0.51 -7.80
N ASP A 175 21.64 -0.11 -8.56
CA ASP A 175 22.55 1.00 -8.23
C ASP A 175 21.87 2.39 -8.16
N SER A 176 20.57 2.48 -8.44
CA SER A 176 19.79 3.70 -8.24
C SER A 176 19.54 3.98 -6.75
N LEU A 177 19.54 2.95 -5.89
CA LEU A 177 19.26 3.11 -4.46
C LEU A 177 20.39 3.85 -3.76
N SER A 178 20.07 4.92 -3.06
CA SER A 178 21.04 5.75 -2.33
C SER A 178 20.74 5.90 -0.84
N ASN A 179 19.48 5.69 -0.44
CA ASN A 179 19.06 5.89 0.94
C ASN A 179 18.11 4.82 1.45
N ILE A 180 18.35 4.36 2.70
CA ILE A 180 17.48 3.44 3.43
C ILE A 180 17.11 4.10 4.76
N GLY A 181 15.81 4.32 4.96
CA GLY A 181 15.24 5.00 6.11
C GLY A 181 15.31 4.21 7.42
N THR A 182 15.04 4.89 8.52
CA THR A 182 14.96 4.30 9.86
C THR A 182 13.92 3.18 9.89
N LYS A 183 14.28 2.01 10.47
CA LYS A 183 13.39 0.84 10.60
C LYS A 183 12.85 0.29 9.27
N ALA A 184 13.47 0.62 8.14
CA ALA A 184 12.93 0.31 6.81
C ALA A 184 12.50 -1.15 6.67
N PHE A 185 13.25 -2.11 7.21
CA PHE A 185 12.97 -3.54 7.16
C PHE A 185 12.76 -4.16 8.56
N GLN A 186 12.65 -3.34 9.62
CA GLN A 186 12.52 -3.85 10.99
C GLN A 186 11.42 -4.92 11.11
N ASN A 187 11.72 -6.04 11.80
CA ASN A 187 10.82 -7.18 12.01
C ASN A 187 10.40 -7.92 10.72
N CYS A 188 11.20 -7.89 9.66
CA CYS A 188 11.03 -8.76 8.49
C CYS A 188 11.57 -10.16 8.84
N THR A 189 10.85 -10.89 9.69
CA THR A 189 11.36 -12.09 10.36
C THR A 189 11.70 -13.27 9.42
N ALA A 190 11.17 -13.29 8.19
CA ALA A 190 11.52 -14.29 7.18
C ALA A 190 12.61 -13.81 6.21
N LEU A 191 13.13 -12.59 6.34
CA LEU A 191 14.14 -12.04 5.43
C LEU A 191 15.46 -12.78 5.59
N GLU A 192 15.83 -13.58 4.60
CA GLU A 192 17.04 -14.41 4.57
C GLU A 192 18.22 -13.68 3.93
N SER A 193 17.92 -12.90 2.90
CA SER A 193 18.92 -12.15 2.15
C SER A 193 18.42 -10.79 1.66
N VAL A 194 19.32 -9.82 1.62
CA VAL A 194 19.08 -8.52 1.00
C VAL A 194 20.30 -8.08 0.22
N HIS A 195 20.07 -7.68 -1.04
CA HIS A 195 21.11 -7.06 -1.85
C HIS A 195 20.98 -5.54 -1.79
N ILE A 196 22.00 -4.90 -1.19
CA ILE A 196 22.11 -3.44 -1.09
C ILE A 196 23.29 -3.00 -1.96
N PRO A 197 23.08 -2.12 -2.95
CA PRO A 197 24.14 -1.69 -3.86
C PRO A 197 25.16 -0.77 -3.19
N ASP A 198 26.34 -0.63 -3.80
CA ASP A 198 27.44 0.23 -3.33
C ASP A 198 27.14 1.73 -3.38
N SER A 199 26.06 2.13 -4.03
CA SER A 199 25.53 3.49 -4.01
C SER A 199 24.99 3.94 -2.64
N VAL A 200 24.65 2.95 -1.76
CA VAL A 200 24.20 3.24 -0.38
C VAL A 200 25.40 3.49 0.52
N THR A 201 25.48 4.70 1.08
CA THR A 201 26.60 5.13 1.91
C THR A 201 26.32 5.13 3.41
N SER A 202 25.05 5.00 3.79
CA SER A 202 24.65 4.94 5.21
C SER A 202 23.41 4.07 5.40
N LEU A 203 23.36 3.37 6.52
CA LEU A 203 22.18 2.67 7.01
C LEU A 203 21.64 3.42 8.22
N SER A 204 20.35 3.76 8.15
CA SER A 204 19.67 4.46 9.23
C SER A 204 19.36 3.53 10.41
N ALA A 205 19.04 4.13 11.56
CA ALA A 205 18.84 3.41 12.81
C ALA A 205 17.80 2.28 12.69
N ALA A 206 18.18 1.11 13.22
CA ALA A 206 17.31 -0.08 13.28
C ALA A 206 16.82 -0.59 11.92
N ALA A 207 17.49 -0.25 10.80
CA ALA A 207 17.01 -0.61 9.45
C ALA A 207 16.70 -2.11 9.31
N PHE A 208 17.47 -3.01 9.93
CA PHE A 208 17.31 -4.47 9.91
C PHE A 208 17.09 -5.07 11.31
N ARG A 209 16.56 -4.29 12.23
CA ARG A 209 16.36 -4.75 13.61
C ARG A 209 15.36 -5.92 13.67
N ASN A 210 15.75 -7.02 14.36
CA ASN A 210 14.94 -8.23 14.55
C ASN A 210 14.65 -9.03 13.27
N ASP A 211 15.45 -8.90 12.23
CA ASP A 211 15.40 -9.75 11.04
C ASP A 211 16.14 -11.05 11.34
N VAL A 212 15.47 -11.91 12.11
CA VAL A 212 16.08 -13.08 12.77
C VAL A 212 16.51 -14.19 11.80
N SER A 213 16.00 -14.17 10.57
CA SER A 213 16.38 -15.12 9.51
C SER A 213 17.50 -14.62 8.60
N LEU A 214 17.97 -13.38 8.79
CA LEU A 214 18.98 -12.79 7.92
C LEU A 214 20.33 -13.51 8.11
N THR A 215 20.70 -14.30 7.11
CA THR A 215 21.94 -15.10 7.12
C THR A 215 23.00 -14.55 6.18
N GLU A 216 22.58 -13.80 5.16
CA GLU A 216 23.47 -13.23 4.16
C GLU A 216 23.27 -11.72 4.07
N PHE A 217 24.31 -10.98 4.40
CA PHE A 217 24.34 -9.53 4.26
C PHE A 217 25.67 -9.11 3.66
N GLN A 218 25.64 -8.60 2.44
CA GLN A 218 26.82 -8.03 1.82
C GLN A 218 26.89 -6.53 2.17
N MET A 219 27.95 -6.14 2.90
CA MET A 219 28.20 -4.73 3.19
C MET A 219 28.55 -3.99 1.89
N PRO A 220 27.84 -2.89 1.55
CA PRO A 220 28.24 -2.02 0.45
C PRO A 220 29.66 -1.48 0.66
N GLU A 221 30.49 -1.46 -0.39
CA GLU A 221 31.89 -1.02 -0.28
C GLU A 221 32.03 0.44 0.17
N ARG A 222 31.01 1.29 -0.13
CA ARG A 222 31.00 2.71 0.22
C ARG A 222 30.23 3.03 1.50
N LEU A 223 29.86 2.01 2.27
CA LEU A 223 29.14 2.23 3.52
C LEU A 223 30.06 2.85 4.57
N HIS A 224 29.70 4.04 5.05
CA HIS A 224 30.49 4.78 6.04
C HIS A 224 29.83 4.84 7.42
N THR A 225 28.52 4.64 7.50
CA THR A 225 27.74 4.78 8.74
C THR A 225 26.68 3.68 8.85
N VAL A 226 26.65 3.04 10.02
CA VAL A 226 25.57 2.15 10.47
C VAL A 226 25.12 2.65 11.83
N SER A 227 23.84 3.05 11.97
CA SER A 227 23.30 3.67 13.18
C SER A 227 22.41 2.72 13.99
#